data_c24f6efbb251b8d102dd4c3b25fa56ec
#
_entry.id   c24f6efbb251b8d102dd4c3b25fa56ec
#
_cell.length_a   1.000
_cell.length_b   1.000
_cell.length_c   1.000
_cell.angle_alpha   90.00
_cell.angle_beta   90.00
_cell.angle_gamma   90.00
#
_symmetry.space_group_name_H-M   'P 1'
#
loop_
_entity.id
_entity.type
_entity.pdbx_description
1 polymer ?
#
loop_
_entity_poly.entity_id
_entity_poly.type
_entity_poly.pdbx_seq_one_letter_code
_entity_poly.pdbx_strand_id
1 'polypeptide(L)'
;MSNLKKAIFAGGCFWCMVKPFDSYDGVKSVVVGYTGGDVANPTYEQVCRTETGHYEAVEITYDENILKYIELVEAFFMSIDPTDEGGQFNDRGISYETAVFYRDDEQRKIAEEYKLKLNESGIFNKPIAVKILKAEEFYPAEEYHQDYYKKNPFRYKAYYVGSGRKKFIEESWKLSDEKKKELKERLTPLQYKVTQESGTEPPFNNEYDEHFEEGIYVDIVTGKPLFSSKDKFNSGCGWPAFSKPINKGYVKEIEDFSHGMFRTEVRSKLGNSHLGHVFTDGPSELGGLRYCINSAALKFIPKDKMKELGYEDYLTKIWF
;
A
#
# COMPACT_ATOMS: atom_id res chain seq x y z
N MET A 1 -3.25 0.64 25.16
CA MET A 1 -1.77 0.66 25.11
C MET A 1 -1.35 0.30 23.68
N SER A 2 -0.33 0.97 23.13
CA SER A 2 0.20 0.64 21.80
C SER A 2 0.88 -0.74 21.84
N ASN A 3 0.63 -1.57 20.82
CA ASN A 3 1.31 -2.85 20.63
C ASN A 3 2.36 -2.69 19.52
N LEU A 4 3.54 -2.19 19.91
CA LEU A 4 4.61 -1.90 18.95
C LEU A 4 5.35 -3.18 18.56
N LYS A 5 5.38 -3.46 17.26
CA LYS A 5 6.16 -4.53 16.64
C LYS A 5 7.12 -3.98 15.59
N LYS A 6 8.04 -4.81 15.15
CA LYS A 6 9.02 -4.48 14.12
C LYS A 6 8.91 -5.42 12.92
N ALA A 7 9.14 -4.88 11.71
CA ALA A 7 9.24 -5.62 10.46
C ALA A 7 10.51 -5.16 9.71
N ILE A 8 11.17 -6.07 9.00
CA ILE A 8 12.39 -5.76 8.24
C ILE A 8 12.23 -6.28 6.81
N PHE A 9 12.47 -5.40 5.83
CA PHE A 9 12.39 -5.70 4.41
C PHE A 9 13.60 -5.17 3.64
N ALA A 10 14.15 -5.98 2.75
CA ALA A 10 15.14 -5.59 1.75
C ALA A 10 14.51 -5.59 0.36
N GLY A 11 14.59 -4.49 -0.37
CA GLY A 11 13.91 -4.31 -1.66
C GLY A 11 14.72 -3.49 -2.65
N GLY A 12 16.02 -3.72 -2.76
CA GLY A 12 16.96 -2.88 -3.50
C GLY A 12 17.28 -1.60 -2.73
N CYS A 13 17.57 -0.51 -3.43
CA CYS A 13 17.93 0.74 -2.81
C CYS A 13 16.96 1.16 -1.69
N PHE A 14 17.46 1.25 -0.47
CA PHE A 14 16.67 1.52 0.73
C PHE A 14 16.02 2.93 0.75
N TRP A 15 16.54 3.90 -0.02
CA TRP A 15 15.85 5.19 -0.19
C TRP A 15 14.46 5.03 -0.80
N CYS A 16 14.29 4.05 -1.70
CA CYS A 16 13.02 3.74 -2.34
C CYS A 16 12.07 2.96 -1.45
N MET A 17 12.60 2.34 -0.38
CA MET A 17 11.84 1.48 0.52
C MET A 17 11.21 2.21 1.71
N VAL A 18 11.46 3.51 1.91
CA VAL A 18 10.83 4.29 2.99
C VAL A 18 9.39 4.66 2.63
N LYS A 19 9.21 5.30 1.47
CA LYS A 19 7.93 5.88 1.02
C LYS A 19 6.76 4.88 0.92
N PRO A 20 6.95 3.61 0.56
CA PRO A 20 5.87 2.63 0.55
C PRO A 20 5.18 2.44 1.90
N PHE A 21 5.89 2.68 3.02
CA PHE A 21 5.43 2.37 4.37
C PHE A 21 5.04 3.60 5.19
N ASP A 22 5.72 4.72 5.02
CA ASP A 22 5.54 5.90 5.88
C ASP A 22 4.19 6.60 5.74
N SER A 23 3.41 6.24 4.72
CA SER A 23 2.04 6.70 4.51
C SER A 23 0.98 5.93 5.30
N TYR A 24 1.34 4.77 5.88
CA TYR A 24 0.38 3.97 6.63
C TYR A 24 0.14 4.51 8.03
N ASP A 25 -1.12 4.71 8.39
CA ASP A 25 -1.50 4.94 9.77
C ASP A 25 -1.11 3.69 10.59
N GLY A 26 -0.43 3.90 11.71
CA GLY A 26 0.13 2.82 12.53
C GLY A 26 1.64 2.68 12.41
N VAL A 27 2.27 3.09 11.33
CA VAL A 27 3.73 3.18 11.23
C VAL A 27 4.24 4.32 12.11
N LYS A 28 5.21 4.02 12.97
CA LYS A 28 5.83 4.99 13.89
C LYS A 28 7.18 5.48 13.39
N SER A 29 7.95 4.59 12.77
CA SER A 29 9.23 4.93 12.16
C SER A 29 9.58 3.96 11.04
N VAL A 30 10.34 4.44 10.06
CA VAL A 30 10.99 3.63 9.04
C VAL A 30 12.46 4.05 9.04
N VAL A 31 13.34 3.15 9.43
CA VAL A 31 14.78 3.38 9.53
C VAL A 31 15.47 2.60 8.41
N VAL A 32 16.29 3.26 7.60
CA VAL A 32 17.11 2.57 6.59
C VAL A 32 18.40 2.06 7.23
N GLY A 33 18.89 0.90 6.77
CA GLY A 33 20.07 0.27 7.37
C GLY A 33 20.51 -0.99 6.64
N TYR A 34 21.25 -1.81 7.33
CA TYR A 34 21.90 -3.02 6.83
C TYR A 34 21.58 -4.21 7.73
N THR A 35 21.36 -5.39 7.12
CA THR A 35 21.11 -6.64 7.87
C THR A 35 21.45 -7.87 7.02
N GLY A 36 21.55 -9.04 7.64
CA GLY A 36 21.70 -10.34 6.97
C GLY A 36 23.13 -10.66 6.49
N GLY A 37 24.13 -9.88 6.90
CA GLY A 37 25.55 -10.13 6.63
C GLY A 37 26.36 -10.36 7.89
N ASP A 38 27.64 -10.71 7.71
CA ASP A 38 28.53 -11.17 8.79
C ASP A 38 29.37 -10.07 9.47
N VAL A 39 29.37 -8.85 8.91
CA VAL A 39 30.19 -7.73 9.40
C VAL A 39 29.42 -6.89 10.41
N ALA A 40 29.93 -6.78 11.63
CA ALA A 40 29.33 -5.93 12.65
C ALA A 40 29.60 -4.45 12.37
N ASN A 41 28.56 -3.60 12.54
CA ASN A 41 28.60 -2.15 12.30
C ASN A 41 29.20 -1.79 10.91
N PRO A 42 28.66 -2.31 9.81
CA PRO A 42 29.19 -2.05 8.48
C PRO A 42 29.00 -0.59 8.10
N THR A 43 29.93 -0.05 7.30
CA THR A 43 29.75 1.26 6.64
C THR A 43 29.07 1.09 5.28
N TYR A 44 28.49 2.18 4.76
CA TYR A 44 27.88 2.19 3.42
C TYR A 44 28.84 1.73 2.33
N GLU A 45 30.10 2.21 2.37
CA GLU A 45 31.12 1.83 1.38
C GLU A 45 31.45 0.33 1.42
N GLN A 46 31.48 -0.28 2.62
CA GLN A 46 31.70 -1.71 2.77
C GLN A 46 30.54 -2.52 2.18
N VAL A 47 29.30 -2.12 2.44
CA VAL A 47 28.10 -2.79 1.92
C VAL A 47 28.03 -2.67 0.40
N CYS A 48 28.29 -1.48 -0.16
CA CYS A 48 28.30 -1.26 -1.61
C CYS A 48 29.37 -2.08 -2.36
N ARG A 49 30.48 -2.44 -1.69
CA ARG A 49 31.52 -3.32 -2.26
C ARG A 49 31.15 -4.80 -2.21
N THR A 50 29.98 -5.15 -1.66
CA THR A 50 29.47 -6.51 -1.51
C THR A 50 30.33 -7.46 -0.65
N GLU A 51 31.25 -6.92 0.14
CA GLU A 51 32.20 -7.70 0.97
C GLU A 51 31.58 -8.13 2.31
N THR A 52 30.41 -7.60 2.67
CA THR A 52 29.81 -7.77 3.99
C THR A 52 28.68 -8.80 4.03
N GLY A 53 28.13 -9.20 2.88
CA GLY A 53 26.91 -10.01 2.79
C GLY A 53 25.61 -9.29 3.20
N HIS A 54 25.70 -8.04 3.66
CA HIS A 54 24.52 -7.26 4.07
C HIS A 54 23.66 -6.83 2.91
N TYR A 55 22.36 -6.79 3.18
CA TYR A 55 21.32 -6.17 2.34
C TYR A 55 21.10 -4.72 2.76
N GLU A 56 20.85 -3.83 1.80
CA GLU A 56 20.18 -2.57 2.09
C GLU A 56 18.71 -2.87 2.47
N ALA A 57 18.30 -2.47 3.66
CA ALA A 57 17.01 -2.83 4.23
C ALA A 57 16.36 -1.66 4.96
N VAL A 58 15.08 -1.81 5.26
CA VAL A 58 14.33 -0.92 6.16
C VAL A 58 13.81 -1.69 7.36
N GLU A 59 13.98 -1.14 8.55
CA GLU A 59 13.30 -1.58 9.77
C GLU A 59 12.12 -0.66 10.05
N ILE A 60 10.93 -1.22 10.14
CA ILE A 60 9.67 -0.53 10.36
C ILE A 60 9.18 -0.82 11.77
N THR A 61 8.98 0.22 12.58
CA THR A 61 8.25 0.10 13.85
C THR A 61 6.79 0.49 13.62
N TYR A 62 5.86 -0.39 13.97
CA TYR A 62 4.44 -0.18 13.74
C TYR A 62 3.58 -0.62 14.92
N ASP A 63 2.38 -0.06 15.06
CA ASP A 63 1.38 -0.45 16.06
C ASP A 63 0.43 -1.49 15.47
N GLU A 64 0.54 -2.73 15.93
CA GLU A 64 -0.24 -3.87 15.42
C GLU A 64 -1.75 -3.75 15.69
N ASN A 65 -2.15 -2.91 16.62
CA ASN A 65 -3.58 -2.60 16.83
C ASN A 65 -4.17 -1.75 15.68
N ILE A 66 -3.31 -1.09 14.89
CA ILE A 66 -3.72 -0.17 13.82
C ILE A 66 -3.42 -0.77 12.45
N LEU A 67 -2.28 -1.44 12.30
CA LEU A 67 -1.76 -1.95 11.03
C LEU A 67 -1.24 -3.37 11.23
N LYS A 68 -1.74 -4.33 10.45
CA LYS A 68 -1.31 -5.73 10.56
C LYS A 68 -0.05 -5.98 9.75
N TYR A 69 0.75 -6.97 10.15
CA TYR A 69 1.99 -7.33 9.46
C TYR A 69 1.76 -7.70 7.98
N ILE A 70 0.66 -8.40 7.66
CA ILE A 70 0.31 -8.74 6.29
C ILE A 70 0.20 -7.50 5.39
N GLU A 71 -0.23 -6.36 5.90
CA GLU A 71 -0.38 -5.13 5.13
C GLU A 71 0.98 -4.50 4.79
N LEU A 72 1.97 -4.67 5.66
CA LEU A 72 3.35 -4.30 5.37
C LEU A 72 3.97 -5.25 4.33
N VAL A 73 3.68 -6.55 4.41
CA VAL A 73 4.11 -7.54 3.39
C VAL A 73 3.51 -7.18 2.02
N GLU A 74 2.21 -6.88 1.95
CA GLU A 74 1.55 -6.41 0.72
C GLU A 74 2.25 -5.16 0.16
N ALA A 75 2.47 -4.15 1.00
CA ALA A 75 3.13 -2.90 0.59
C ALA A 75 4.56 -3.14 0.09
N PHE A 76 5.30 -4.05 0.73
CA PHE A 76 6.63 -4.47 0.31
C PHE A 76 6.62 -5.06 -1.10
N PHE A 77 5.85 -6.12 -1.32
CA PHE A 77 5.78 -6.79 -2.61
C PHE A 77 5.33 -5.84 -3.73
N MET A 78 4.39 -4.95 -3.46
CA MET A 78 3.91 -3.96 -4.43
C MET A 78 4.94 -2.86 -4.77
N SER A 79 6.03 -2.75 -4.04
CA SER A 79 7.06 -1.72 -4.23
C SER A 79 8.33 -2.20 -4.94
N ILE A 80 8.38 -3.49 -5.32
CA ILE A 80 9.55 -4.16 -5.91
C ILE A 80 9.18 -4.91 -7.20
N ASP A 81 10.21 -5.36 -7.95
CA ASP A 81 10.09 -6.49 -8.87
C ASP A 81 10.34 -7.79 -8.08
N PRO A 82 9.29 -8.52 -7.69
CA PRO A 82 9.46 -9.69 -6.84
C PRO A 82 10.05 -10.90 -7.58
N THR A 83 10.28 -10.80 -8.90
CA THR A 83 10.82 -11.86 -9.74
C THR A 83 12.31 -11.67 -10.06
N ASP A 84 12.91 -10.56 -9.63
CA ASP A 84 14.32 -10.26 -9.89
C ASP A 84 15.22 -10.89 -8.81
N GLU A 85 16.07 -11.84 -9.21
CA GLU A 85 16.94 -12.60 -8.30
C GLU A 85 18.26 -11.89 -7.97
N GLY A 86 18.71 -10.94 -8.81
CA GLY A 86 20.07 -10.40 -8.74
C GLY A 86 20.14 -8.93 -8.34
N GLY A 87 19.10 -8.39 -7.75
CA GLY A 87 19.00 -6.98 -7.34
C GLY A 87 17.65 -6.38 -7.65
N GLN A 88 17.61 -5.07 -7.85
CA GLN A 88 16.37 -4.37 -8.20
C GLN A 88 16.64 -3.26 -9.21
N PHE A 89 16.06 -3.41 -10.39
CA PHE A 89 16.16 -2.42 -11.48
C PHE A 89 17.63 -2.16 -11.89
N ASN A 90 18.13 -0.93 -11.71
CA ASN A 90 19.52 -0.58 -12.03
C ASN A 90 20.51 -0.96 -10.94
N ASP A 91 20.04 -1.31 -9.73
CA ASP A 91 20.89 -1.66 -8.60
C ASP A 91 21.09 -3.18 -8.59
N ARG A 92 22.34 -3.61 -8.74
CA ARG A 92 22.68 -5.02 -8.90
C ARG A 92 23.64 -5.49 -7.82
N GLY A 93 23.52 -6.77 -7.44
CA GLY A 93 24.35 -7.42 -6.44
C GLY A 93 23.61 -7.76 -5.16
N ILE A 94 24.27 -8.50 -4.27
CA ILE A 94 23.68 -9.07 -3.03
C ILE A 94 23.02 -8.01 -2.15
N SER A 95 23.64 -6.83 -2.02
CA SER A 95 23.11 -5.75 -1.20
C SER A 95 21.75 -5.22 -1.68
N TYR A 96 21.38 -5.47 -2.95
CA TYR A 96 20.15 -5.01 -3.57
C TYR A 96 19.15 -6.12 -3.88
N GLU A 97 19.42 -7.35 -3.46
CA GLU A 97 18.46 -8.45 -3.58
C GLU A 97 17.25 -8.26 -2.66
N THR A 98 16.18 -9.00 -2.93
CA THR A 98 14.93 -8.85 -2.18
C THR A 98 14.77 -9.91 -1.10
N ALA A 99 14.44 -9.47 0.12
CA ALA A 99 14.18 -10.38 1.22
C ALA A 99 13.15 -9.81 2.23
N VAL A 100 12.41 -10.72 2.83
CA VAL A 100 11.65 -10.49 4.07
C VAL A 100 12.44 -11.11 5.21
N PHE A 101 12.80 -10.33 6.20
CA PHE A 101 13.50 -10.80 7.40
C PHE A 101 12.50 -10.97 8.55
N TYR A 102 12.07 -12.22 8.80
CA TYR A 102 11.09 -12.51 9.84
C TYR A 102 11.70 -12.54 11.24
N ARG A 103 10.99 -12.02 12.23
CA ARG A 103 11.41 -11.99 13.65
C ARG A 103 10.79 -13.10 14.48
N ASP A 104 9.69 -13.67 14.01
CA ASP A 104 8.97 -14.77 14.65
C ASP A 104 8.28 -15.67 13.62
N ASP A 105 7.75 -16.81 14.08
CA ASP A 105 7.11 -17.79 13.21
C ASP A 105 5.79 -17.28 12.58
N GLU A 106 5.10 -16.33 13.22
CA GLU A 106 3.88 -15.71 12.67
C GLU A 106 4.24 -14.86 11.44
N GLN A 107 5.27 -14.00 11.55
CA GLN A 107 5.77 -13.22 10.43
C GLN A 107 6.26 -14.11 9.29
N ARG A 108 6.99 -15.18 9.62
CA ARG A 108 7.45 -16.15 8.64
C ARG A 108 6.28 -16.76 7.87
N LYS A 109 5.30 -17.29 8.58
CA LYS A 109 4.11 -17.92 7.98
C LYS A 109 3.37 -16.96 7.06
N ILE A 110 3.11 -15.73 7.52
CA ILE A 110 2.41 -14.71 6.72
C ILE A 110 3.19 -14.40 5.44
N ALA A 111 4.51 -14.22 5.51
CA ALA A 111 5.33 -13.92 4.34
C ALA A 111 5.38 -15.08 3.34
N GLU A 112 5.53 -16.33 3.82
CA GLU A 112 5.52 -17.54 2.98
C GLU A 112 4.18 -17.72 2.29
N GLU A 113 3.06 -17.58 3.01
CA GLU A 113 1.70 -17.68 2.44
C GLU A 113 1.43 -16.60 1.40
N TYR A 114 1.87 -15.36 1.64
CA TYR A 114 1.70 -14.30 0.67
C TYR A 114 2.53 -14.54 -0.60
N LYS A 115 3.79 -14.96 -0.44
CA LYS A 115 4.65 -15.36 -1.57
C LYS A 115 4.02 -16.49 -2.39
N LEU A 116 3.46 -17.51 -1.74
CA LEU A 116 2.80 -18.62 -2.42
C LEU A 116 1.58 -18.13 -3.21
N LYS A 117 0.68 -17.36 -2.57
CA LYS A 117 -0.49 -16.77 -3.23
C LYS A 117 -0.11 -15.90 -4.43
N LEU A 118 0.97 -15.15 -4.32
CA LEU A 118 1.45 -14.30 -5.41
C LEU A 118 2.00 -15.15 -6.58
N ASN A 119 2.71 -16.25 -6.30
CA ASN A 119 3.13 -17.21 -7.33
C ASN A 119 1.94 -17.84 -8.08
N GLU A 120 0.88 -18.17 -7.35
CA GLU A 120 -0.33 -18.80 -7.91
C GLU A 120 -1.26 -17.79 -8.61
N SER A 121 -1.08 -16.51 -8.38
CA SER A 121 -1.97 -15.45 -8.91
C SER A 121 -1.90 -15.24 -10.42
N GLY A 122 -0.82 -15.71 -11.08
CA GLY A 122 -0.57 -15.47 -12.51
C GLY A 122 -0.25 -14.01 -12.87
N ILE A 123 -0.03 -13.12 -11.88
CA ILE A 123 0.36 -11.72 -12.13
C ILE A 123 1.75 -11.66 -12.77
N PHE A 124 2.65 -12.54 -12.36
CA PHE A 124 4.01 -12.62 -12.87
C PHE A 124 4.24 -13.92 -13.63
N ASN A 125 4.93 -13.85 -14.77
CA ASN A 125 5.28 -15.01 -15.61
C ASN A 125 6.52 -15.76 -15.12
N LYS A 126 7.20 -15.23 -14.07
CA LYS A 126 8.39 -15.83 -13.46
C LYS A 126 8.08 -16.15 -11.98
N PRO A 127 8.79 -17.12 -11.39
CA PRO A 127 8.68 -17.40 -9.96
C PRO A 127 9.03 -16.17 -9.12
N ILE A 128 8.42 -16.07 -7.94
CA ILE A 128 8.75 -15.04 -6.96
C ILE A 128 10.09 -15.37 -6.31
N ALA A 129 11.09 -14.52 -6.55
CA ALA A 129 12.48 -14.69 -6.11
C ALA A 129 12.74 -14.20 -4.68
N VAL A 130 11.81 -13.43 -4.09
CA VAL A 130 11.94 -12.86 -2.74
C VAL A 130 12.32 -13.94 -1.72
N LYS A 131 13.43 -13.74 -1.01
CA LYS A 131 13.90 -14.65 0.05
C LYS A 131 13.11 -14.40 1.34
N ILE A 132 12.85 -15.47 2.11
CA ILE A 132 12.25 -15.37 3.45
C ILE A 132 13.32 -15.85 4.44
N LEU A 133 13.94 -14.92 5.15
CA LEU A 133 15.13 -15.15 5.99
C LEU A 133 14.82 -14.82 7.46
N LYS A 134 15.49 -15.47 8.38
CA LYS A 134 15.41 -15.09 9.78
C LYS A 134 16.11 -13.75 10.00
N ALA A 135 15.47 -12.85 10.75
CA ALA A 135 16.07 -11.58 11.10
C ALA A 135 17.29 -11.78 12.02
N GLU A 136 18.34 -11.09 11.67
CA GLU A 136 19.56 -10.93 12.46
C GLU A 136 19.67 -9.49 12.97
N GLU A 137 20.86 -9.07 13.40
CA GLU A 137 21.10 -7.70 13.84
C GLU A 137 20.85 -6.71 12.69
N PHE A 138 20.19 -5.63 13.02
CA PHE A 138 19.94 -4.53 12.09
C PHE A 138 20.82 -3.34 12.48
N TYR A 139 21.65 -2.88 11.56
CA TYR A 139 22.55 -1.75 11.73
C TYR A 139 21.97 -0.53 11.02
N PRO A 140 21.51 0.52 11.74
CA PRO A 140 21.04 1.75 11.09
C PRO A 140 22.12 2.35 10.19
N ALA A 141 21.74 2.74 8.98
CA ALA A 141 22.64 3.46 8.08
C ALA A 141 22.88 4.88 8.58
N GLU A 142 23.91 5.51 8.05
CA GLU A 142 24.35 6.86 8.38
C GLU A 142 23.22 7.88 8.23
N GLU A 143 23.24 8.93 9.04
CA GLU A 143 22.16 9.92 9.14
C GLU A 143 21.80 10.60 7.81
N TYR A 144 22.77 10.74 6.89
CA TYR A 144 22.51 11.33 5.58
C TYR A 144 21.65 10.45 4.65
N HIS A 145 21.50 9.16 4.98
CA HIS A 145 20.61 8.22 4.29
C HIS A 145 19.18 8.25 4.84
N GLN A 146 18.99 8.63 6.11
CA GLN A 146 17.67 8.66 6.73
C GLN A 146 16.79 9.73 6.09
N ASP A 147 15.53 9.41 5.81
CA ASP A 147 14.56 10.31 5.18
C ASP A 147 15.06 10.96 3.87
N TYR A 148 15.89 10.25 3.10
CA TYR A 148 16.55 10.80 1.91
C TYR A 148 15.58 11.45 0.92
N TYR A 149 14.41 10.85 0.69
CA TYR A 149 13.41 11.38 -0.23
C TYR A 149 12.81 12.73 0.24
N LYS A 150 12.79 13.00 1.56
CA LYS A 150 12.36 14.29 2.15
C LYS A 150 13.48 15.32 2.08
N LYS A 151 14.72 14.90 2.41
CA LYS A 151 15.90 15.76 2.40
C LYS A 151 16.33 16.15 0.97
N ASN A 152 16.15 15.25 -0.01
CA ASN A 152 16.64 15.40 -1.40
C ASN A 152 15.55 15.06 -2.45
N PRO A 153 14.38 15.72 -2.46
CA PRO A 153 13.19 15.30 -3.22
C PRO A 153 13.43 15.24 -4.74
N PHE A 154 14.17 16.20 -5.31
CA PHE A 154 14.46 16.22 -6.75
C PHE A 154 15.38 15.08 -7.17
N ARG A 155 16.47 14.86 -6.43
CA ARG A 155 17.44 13.79 -6.70
C ARG A 155 16.81 12.42 -6.53
N TYR A 156 16.03 12.23 -5.46
CA TYR A 156 15.24 11.03 -5.24
C TYR A 156 14.26 10.76 -6.39
N LYS A 157 13.47 11.78 -6.80
CA LYS A 157 12.51 11.63 -7.90
C LYS A 157 13.20 11.25 -9.23
N ALA A 158 14.31 11.90 -9.55
CA ALA A 158 15.09 11.58 -10.74
C ALA A 158 15.60 10.13 -10.72
N TYR A 159 16.13 9.69 -9.58
CA TYR A 159 16.59 8.31 -9.40
C TYR A 159 15.42 7.31 -9.46
N TYR A 160 14.33 7.51 -8.73
CA TYR A 160 13.17 6.63 -8.70
C TYR A 160 12.52 6.41 -10.07
N VAL A 161 12.48 7.48 -10.88
CA VAL A 161 11.98 7.42 -12.27
C VAL A 161 13.03 6.81 -13.20
N GLY A 162 14.28 7.28 -13.12
CA GLY A 162 15.37 6.86 -14.00
C GLY A 162 15.80 5.41 -13.82
N SER A 163 15.64 4.83 -12.64
CA SER A 163 15.90 3.39 -12.38
C SER A 163 14.90 2.46 -13.08
N GLY A 164 13.76 2.96 -13.54
CA GLY A 164 12.68 2.16 -14.10
C GLY A 164 11.69 1.61 -13.05
N ARG A 165 11.97 1.78 -11.74
CA ARG A 165 11.11 1.28 -10.65
C ARG A 165 9.68 1.81 -10.76
N LYS A 166 9.53 3.12 -10.98
CA LYS A 166 8.20 3.74 -11.13
C LYS A 166 7.40 3.06 -12.24
N LYS A 167 8.00 2.95 -13.42
CA LYS A 167 7.34 2.34 -14.60
C LYS A 167 6.95 0.90 -14.33
N PHE A 168 7.86 0.11 -13.77
CA PHE A 168 7.59 -1.29 -13.45
C PHE A 168 6.40 -1.43 -12.49
N ILE A 169 6.40 -0.69 -11.37
CA ILE A 169 5.30 -0.75 -10.38
C ILE A 169 3.96 -0.35 -11.02
N GLU A 170 3.94 0.68 -11.86
CA GLU A 170 2.72 1.15 -12.54
C GLU A 170 2.20 0.17 -13.60
N GLU A 171 3.08 -0.64 -14.20
CA GLU A 171 2.73 -1.57 -15.29
C GLU A 171 2.49 -3.00 -14.82
N SER A 172 3.31 -3.52 -13.90
CA SER A 172 3.29 -4.94 -13.52
C SER A 172 2.12 -5.33 -12.62
N TRP A 173 1.58 -4.38 -11.86
CA TRP A 173 0.39 -4.60 -11.03
C TRP A 173 -0.92 -4.27 -11.77
N LYS A 174 -0.86 -4.10 -13.08
CA LYS A 174 -2.08 -4.06 -13.91
C LYS A 174 -2.68 -5.46 -13.96
N LEU A 175 -4.00 -5.49 -13.92
CA LEU A 175 -4.74 -6.75 -14.03
C LEU A 175 -4.41 -7.45 -15.37
N SER A 176 -4.14 -8.74 -15.31
CA SER A 176 -4.03 -9.60 -16.50
C SER A 176 -5.36 -9.58 -17.29
N ASP A 177 -5.32 -9.96 -18.55
CA ASP A 177 -6.54 -9.99 -19.37
C ASP A 177 -7.54 -11.03 -18.85
N GLU A 178 -7.06 -12.13 -18.27
CA GLU A 178 -7.91 -13.12 -17.58
C GLU A 178 -8.59 -12.49 -16.36
N LYS A 179 -7.85 -11.74 -15.56
CA LYS A 179 -8.43 -11.06 -14.38
C LYS A 179 -9.41 -9.96 -14.77
N LYS A 180 -9.14 -9.23 -15.85
CA LYS A 180 -10.12 -8.26 -16.40
C LYS A 180 -11.40 -8.96 -16.87
N LYS A 181 -11.28 -10.15 -17.48
CA LYS A 181 -12.44 -10.94 -17.90
C LYS A 181 -13.24 -11.41 -16.67
N GLU A 182 -12.56 -11.97 -15.66
CA GLU A 182 -13.21 -12.35 -14.39
C GLU A 182 -13.95 -11.15 -13.75
N LEU A 183 -13.30 -9.98 -13.71
CA LEU A 183 -13.94 -8.78 -13.18
C LEU A 183 -15.16 -8.34 -13.99
N LYS A 184 -15.11 -8.46 -15.32
CA LYS A 184 -16.27 -8.16 -16.18
C LYS A 184 -17.44 -9.12 -15.96
N GLU A 185 -17.17 -10.36 -15.61
CA GLU A 185 -18.21 -11.34 -15.29
C GLU A 185 -18.79 -11.14 -13.88
N ARG A 186 -17.96 -10.69 -12.92
CA ARG A 186 -18.33 -10.52 -11.52
C ARG A 186 -18.97 -9.17 -11.21
N LEU A 187 -18.52 -8.10 -11.86
CA LEU A 187 -18.98 -6.73 -11.61
C LEU A 187 -20.11 -6.36 -12.57
N THR A 188 -21.02 -5.50 -12.12
CA THR A 188 -21.97 -4.88 -13.03
C THR A 188 -21.24 -3.98 -14.05
N PRO A 189 -21.85 -3.68 -15.22
CA PRO A 189 -21.24 -2.78 -16.20
C PRO A 189 -20.84 -1.42 -15.63
N LEU A 190 -21.63 -0.87 -14.70
CA LEU A 190 -21.32 0.40 -14.04
C LEU A 190 -20.13 0.27 -13.09
N GLN A 191 -20.09 -0.78 -12.26
CA GLN A 191 -18.98 -1.04 -11.34
C GLN A 191 -17.67 -1.24 -12.10
N TYR A 192 -17.69 -2.00 -13.20
CA TYR A 192 -16.50 -2.18 -14.04
C TYR A 192 -16.05 -0.86 -14.68
N LYS A 193 -16.99 -0.10 -15.27
CA LYS A 193 -16.70 1.20 -15.86
C LYS A 193 -16.08 2.17 -14.86
N VAL A 194 -16.63 2.26 -13.65
CA VAL A 194 -16.13 3.15 -12.62
C VAL A 194 -14.73 2.70 -12.17
N THR A 195 -14.57 1.44 -11.76
CA THR A 195 -13.34 0.98 -11.12
C THR A 195 -12.18 0.80 -12.09
N GLN A 196 -12.44 0.33 -13.32
CA GLN A 196 -11.40 -0.06 -14.28
C GLN A 196 -11.21 0.93 -15.43
N GLU A 197 -12.22 1.73 -15.76
CA GLU A 197 -12.19 2.68 -16.88
C GLU A 197 -12.26 4.14 -16.39
N SER A 198 -12.07 4.39 -15.08
CA SER A 198 -12.13 5.72 -14.45
C SER A 198 -13.43 6.48 -14.76
N GLY A 199 -14.55 5.75 -14.84
CA GLY A 199 -15.87 6.33 -15.02
C GLY A 199 -16.40 6.98 -13.75
N THR A 200 -17.50 7.71 -13.89
CA THR A 200 -18.25 8.31 -12.78
C THR A 200 -19.71 7.91 -12.90
N GLU A 201 -20.33 7.52 -11.79
CA GLU A 201 -21.77 7.27 -11.71
C GLU A 201 -22.57 8.57 -11.60
N PRO A 202 -23.88 8.59 -11.92
CA PRO A 202 -24.72 9.79 -11.77
C PRO A 202 -24.79 10.26 -10.31
N PRO A 203 -24.75 11.60 -10.07
CA PRO A 203 -24.97 12.14 -8.74
C PRO A 203 -26.41 11.93 -8.27
N PHE A 204 -26.64 11.83 -6.97
CA PHE A 204 -27.95 11.66 -6.32
C PHE A 204 -28.76 10.42 -6.78
N ASN A 205 -28.15 9.55 -7.58
CA ASN A 205 -28.75 8.31 -8.05
C ASN A 205 -27.75 7.17 -7.94
N ASN A 206 -27.32 6.89 -6.69
CA ASN A 206 -26.39 5.84 -6.36
C ASN A 206 -26.68 5.27 -4.96
N GLU A 207 -26.11 4.12 -4.65
CA GLU A 207 -26.50 3.29 -3.50
C GLU A 207 -26.15 3.91 -2.16
N TYR A 208 -25.03 4.64 -2.07
CA TYR A 208 -24.48 5.02 -0.76
C TYR A 208 -24.44 6.54 -0.48
N ASP A 209 -25.00 7.40 -1.32
CA ASP A 209 -25.04 8.85 -1.06
C ASP A 209 -25.75 9.12 0.28
N GLU A 210 -26.98 8.63 0.43
CA GLU A 210 -27.78 8.81 1.64
C GLU A 210 -27.74 7.61 2.62
N HIS A 211 -26.78 6.71 2.48
CA HIS A 211 -26.64 5.53 3.32
C HIS A 211 -25.74 5.83 4.54
N PHE A 212 -26.29 5.78 5.78
CA PHE A 212 -25.60 6.11 7.02
C PHE A 212 -25.65 4.98 8.08
N GLU A 213 -25.81 3.73 7.66
CA GLU A 213 -25.71 2.59 8.57
C GLU A 213 -24.28 2.39 9.09
N GLU A 214 -24.17 1.83 10.33
CA GLU A 214 -22.87 1.54 10.92
C GLU A 214 -22.18 0.37 10.22
N GLY A 215 -20.98 0.60 9.74
CA GLY A 215 -20.18 -0.40 9.06
C GLY A 215 -18.96 0.18 8.36
N ILE A 216 -18.43 -0.59 7.43
CA ILE A 216 -17.29 -0.19 6.59
C ILE A 216 -17.62 -0.30 5.11
N TYR A 217 -16.95 0.51 4.30
CA TYR A 217 -17.01 0.47 2.85
C TYR A 217 -15.70 -0.11 2.33
N VAL A 218 -15.78 -1.24 1.61
CA VAL A 218 -14.63 -1.95 1.06
C VAL A 218 -14.53 -1.74 -0.45
N ASP A 219 -13.33 -1.83 -1.01
CA ASP A 219 -13.12 -1.87 -2.46
C ASP A 219 -13.87 -3.06 -3.05
N ILE A 220 -14.79 -2.83 -3.98
CA ILE A 220 -15.62 -3.88 -4.59
C ILE A 220 -14.77 -4.90 -5.39
N VAL A 221 -13.58 -4.51 -5.83
CA VAL A 221 -12.65 -5.35 -6.58
C VAL A 221 -11.89 -6.31 -5.67
N THR A 222 -11.35 -5.80 -4.56
CA THR A 222 -10.43 -6.55 -3.70
C THR A 222 -11.00 -6.96 -2.34
N GLY A 223 -12.09 -6.33 -1.91
CA GLY A 223 -12.62 -6.47 -0.55
C GLY A 223 -11.82 -5.72 0.52
N LYS A 224 -10.76 -4.96 0.15
CA LYS A 224 -9.97 -4.20 1.13
C LYS A 224 -10.80 -3.07 1.74
N PRO A 225 -10.87 -2.95 3.09
CA PRO A 225 -11.52 -1.83 3.76
C PRO A 225 -10.93 -0.49 3.34
N LEU A 226 -11.77 0.47 2.98
CA LEU A 226 -11.34 1.78 2.51
C LEU A 226 -11.85 2.91 3.41
N PHE A 227 -13.15 2.89 3.73
CA PHE A 227 -13.78 3.97 4.48
C PHE A 227 -14.69 3.42 5.60
N SER A 228 -14.89 4.22 6.64
CA SER A 228 -15.76 3.91 7.77
C SER A 228 -17.01 4.78 7.73
N SER A 229 -18.16 4.24 8.15
CA SER A 229 -19.38 5.02 8.36
C SER A 229 -19.21 6.16 9.36
N LYS A 230 -18.28 6.01 10.32
CA LYS A 230 -17.90 7.06 11.28
C LYS A 230 -17.35 8.32 10.63
N ASP A 231 -16.61 8.15 9.53
CA ASP A 231 -15.95 9.24 8.82
C ASP A 231 -16.79 9.75 7.63
N LYS A 232 -18.01 9.19 7.45
CA LYS A 232 -18.96 9.60 6.41
C LYS A 232 -19.78 10.81 6.89
N PHE A 233 -20.01 11.75 5.98
CA PHE A 233 -20.87 12.92 6.23
C PHE A 233 -21.69 13.29 4.99
N ASN A 234 -22.79 14.00 5.20
CA ASN A 234 -23.60 14.53 4.08
C ASN A 234 -22.97 15.82 3.56
N SER A 235 -22.37 15.76 2.37
CA SER A 235 -21.77 16.93 1.70
C SER A 235 -22.72 17.61 0.69
N GLY A 236 -23.85 16.98 0.37
CA GLY A 236 -24.79 17.47 -0.65
C GLY A 236 -24.25 17.38 -2.08
N CYS A 237 -23.11 16.67 -2.31
CA CYS A 237 -22.51 16.57 -3.64
C CYS A 237 -23.15 15.49 -4.55
N GLY A 238 -24.00 14.63 -3.98
CA GLY A 238 -24.68 13.56 -4.69
C GLY A 238 -23.91 12.25 -4.79
N TRP A 239 -22.82 12.13 -4.06
CA TRP A 239 -22.02 10.91 -3.88
C TRP A 239 -21.63 10.73 -2.41
N PRO A 240 -21.37 9.49 -1.93
CA PRO A 240 -20.87 9.27 -0.58
C PRO A 240 -19.58 10.06 -0.33
N ALA A 241 -19.59 10.85 0.74
CA ALA A 241 -18.47 11.70 1.12
C ALA A 241 -17.89 11.27 2.47
N PHE A 242 -16.56 11.17 2.55
CA PHE A 242 -15.82 10.78 3.74
C PHE A 242 -14.75 11.83 4.06
N SER A 243 -14.50 12.04 5.37
CA SER A 243 -13.46 12.97 5.82
C SER A 243 -12.04 12.40 5.69
N LYS A 244 -11.93 11.07 5.74
CA LYS A 244 -10.65 10.34 5.60
C LYS A 244 -10.88 8.87 5.27
N PRO A 245 -9.88 8.17 4.71
CA PRO A 245 -9.90 6.71 4.64
C PRO A 245 -9.64 6.08 6.02
N ILE A 246 -9.98 4.80 6.20
CA ILE A 246 -9.67 4.00 7.40
C ILE A 246 -8.15 3.99 7.69
N ASN A 247 -7.35 3.93 6.66
CA ASN A 247 -5.90 4.08 6.70
C ASN A 247 -5.43 4.78 5.41
N LYS A 248 -4.60 5.80 5.56
CA LYS A 248 -4.06 6.56 4.41
C LYS A 248 -3.28 5.69 3.44
N GLY A 249 -2.64 4.62 3.95
CA GLY A 249 -1.92 3.66 3.14
C GLY A 249 -2.78 2.78 2.23
N TYR A 250 -4.12 2.77 2.37
CA TYR A 250 -5.01 1.95 1.54
C TYR A 250 -5.44 2.63 0.24
N VAL A 251 -5.24 3.93 0.15
CA VAL A 251 -5.54 4.73 -1.04
C VAL A 251 -4.28 5.40 -1.56
N LYS A 252 -4.30 5.76 -2.82
CA LYS A 252 -3.30 6.64 -3.44
C LYS A 252 -3.99 7.82 -4.10
N GLU A 253 -3.35 8.97 -4.00
CA GLU A 253 -3.80 10.22 -4.55
C GLU A 253 -2.93 10.57 -5.75
N ILE A 254 -3.55 10.88 -6.90
CA ILE A 254 -2.90 11.12 -8.18
C ILE A 254 -3.43 12.43 -8.76
N GLU A 255 -2.54 13.30 -9.22
CA GLU A 255 -2.96 14.51 -9.93
C GLU A 255 -3.75 14.14 -11.19
N ASP A 256 -4.96 14.67 -11.33
CA ASP A 256 -5.85 14.47 -12.47
C ASP A 256 -6.10 15.79 -13.19
N PHE A 257 -5.64 15.85 -14.43
CA PHE A 257 -5.82 17.02 -15.32
C PHE A 257 -6.86 16.79 -16.41
N SER A 258 -7.65 15.71 -16.29
CA SER A 258 -8.69 15.38 -17.26
C SER A 258 -9.81 16.42 -17.25
N HIS A 259 -10.54 16.50 -18.36
CA HIS A 259 -11.69 17.41 -18.55
C HIS A 259 -11.37 18.91 -18.30
N GLY A 260 -10.08 19.32 -18.39
CA GLY A 260 -9.66 20.71 -18.16
C GLY A 260 -9.76 21.15 -16.70
N MET A 261 -9.86 20.22 -15.75
CA MET A 261 -9.92 20.47 -14.30
C MET A 261 -8.63 20.03 -13.62
N PHE A 262 -8.28 20.74 -12.54
CA PHE A 262 -7.20 20.31 -11.64
C PHE A 262 -7.82 19.63 -10.42
N ARG A 263 -7.69 18.33 -10.33
CA ARG A 263 -8.27 17.52 -9.23
C ARG A 263 -7.24 16.53 -8.72
N THR A 264 -7.52 15.93 -7.57
CA THR A 264 -6.77 14.81 -7.05
C THR A 264 -7.62 13.55 -7.09
N GLU A 265 -7.30 12.65 -8.03
CA GLU A 265 -7.94 11.33 -8.14
C GLU A 265 -7.56 10.46 -6.94
N VAL A 266 -8.55 9.75 -6.41
CA VAL A 266 -8.36 8.73 -5.37
C VAL A 266 -8.54 7.36 -5.98
N ARG A 267 -7.53 6.50 -5.83
CA ARG A 267 -7.57 5.09 -6.24
C ARG A 267 -7.27 4.17 -5.07
N SER A 268 -7.84 2.98 -5.06
CA SER A 268 -7.42 1.95 -4.09
C SER A 268 -5.98 1.53 -4.37
N LYS A 269 -5.18 1.33 -3.32
CA LYS A 269 -3.75 0.98 -3.47
C LYS A 269 -3.58 -0.44 -4.01
N LEU A 270 -4.33 -1.41 -3.46
CA LEU A 270 -4.22 -2.82 -3.82
C LEU A 270 -4.91 -3.14 -5.15
N GLY A 271 -6.16 -2.70 -5.35
CA GLY A 271 -6.95 -3.00 -6.54
C GLY A 271 -6.71 -2.07 -7.71
N ASN A 272 -6.00 -0.96 -7.50
CA ASN A 272 -5.89 0.14 -8.46
C ASN A 272 -7.25 0.65 -8.99
N SER A 273 -8.33 0.37 -8.25
CA SER A 273 -9.68 0.81 -8.60
C SER A 273 -9.78 2.33 -8.54
N HIS A 274 -10.30 2.95 -9.59
CA HIS A 274 -10.74 4.34 -9.49
C HIS A 274 -11.86 4.43 -8.47
N LEU A 275 -11.74 5.30 -7.47
CA LEU A 275 -12.73 5.48 -6.42
C LEU A 275 -13.51 6.79 -6.59
N GLY A 276 -12.82 7.86 -6.95
CA GLY A 276 -13.36 9.21 -7.05
C GLY A 276 -12.26 10.24 -6.90
N HIS A 277 -12.54 11.33 -6.21
CA HIS A 277 -11.61 12.46 -6.02
C HIS A 277 -11.64 12.97 -4.58
N VAL A 278 -10.55 13.57 -4.14
CA VAL A 278 -10.46 14.28 -2.86
C VAL A 278 -10.38 15.79 -3.11
N PHE A 279 -11.11 16.53 -2.26
CA PHE A 279 -11.22 17.99 -2.29
C PHE A 279 -10.86 18.57 -0.92
N THR A 280 -10.50 19.87 -0.89
CA THR A 280 -10.11 20.60 0.32
C THR A 280 -11.24 21.46 0.89
N ASP A 281 -12.48 21.14 0.54
CA ASP A 281 -13.71 21.83 0.92
C ASP A 281 -14.56 21.03 1.93
N GLY A 282 -13.96 20.05 2.59
CA GLY A 282 -14.60 19.27 3.65
C GLY A 282 -14.76 20.06 4.97
N PRO A 283 -15.52 19.54 5.95
CA PRO A 283 -15.72 20.16 7.24
C PRO A 283 -14.39 20.35 7.97
N SER A 284 -14.11 21.59 8.42
CA SER A 284 -12.85 21.94 9.09
C SER A 284 -12.63 21.14 10.38
N GLU A 285 -13.70 20.88 11.12
CA GLU A 285 -13.71 20.07 12.33
C GLU A 285 -13.36 18.59 12.10
N LEU A 286 -13.50 18.10 10.84
CA LEU A 286 -13.13 16.75 10.43
C LEU A 286 -11.79 16.70 9.66
N GLY A 287 -11.05 17.81 9.62
CA GLY A 287 -9.73 17.89 8.97
C GLY A 287 -9.74 18.54 7.59
N GLY A 288 -10.87 19.09 7.13
CA GLY A 288 -10.96 19.93 5.93
C GLY A 288 -10.93 19.18 4.59
N LEU A 289 -10.87 17.83 4.59
CA LEU A 289 -10.89 17.02 3.37
C LEU A 289 -12.27 16.42 3.11
N ARG A 290 -12.59 16.28 1.84
CA ARG A 290 -13.78 15.58 1.36
C ARG A 290 -13.39 14.57 0.28
N TYR A 291 -13.36 13.30 0.65
CA TYR A 291 -13.25 12.17 -0.28
C TYR A 291 -14.62 11.91 -0.89
N CYS A 292 -14.84 12.34 -2.12
CA CYS A 292 -16.06 12.15 -2.89
C CYS A 292 -15.92 10.88 -3.74
N ILE A 293 -16.60 9.81 -3.33
CA ILE A 293 -16.32 8.44 -3.78
C ILE A 293 -17.54 7.88 -4.51
N ASN A 294 -17.35 7.18 -5.64
CA ASN A 294 -18.41 6.49 -6.34
C ASN A 294 -18.93 5.30 -5.52
N SER A 295 -20.22 5.19 -5.30
CA SER A 295 -20.85 4.02 -4.68
C SER A 295 -20.53 2.74 -5.44
N ALA A 296 -20.50 2.81 -6.76
CA ALA A 296 -20.17 1.68 -7.64
C ALA A 296 -18.76 1.11 -7.45
N ALA A 297 -17.84 1.87 -6.82
CA ALA A 297 -16.50 1.39 -6.46
C ALA A 297 -16.46 0.70 -5.10
N LEU A 298 -17.54 0.75 -4.33
CA LEU A 298 -17.62 0.31 -2.95
C LEU A 298 -18.58 -0.88 -2.79
N LYS A 299 -18.36 -1.65 -1.73
CA LYS A 299 -19.32 -2.57 -1.16
C LYS A 299 -19.43 -2.27 0.35
N PHE A 300 -20.67 -2.08 0.83
CA PHE A 300 -20.91 -1.89 2.26
C PHE A 300 -20.91 -3.21 3.02
N ILE A 301 -20.24 -3.24 4.17
CA ILE A 301 -20.23 -4.34 5.12
C ILE A 301 -20.84 -3.82 6.42
N PRO A 302 -22.06 -4.23 6.79
CA PRO A 302 -22.69 -3.78 8.02
C PRO A 302 -21.98 -4.33 9.24
N LYS A 303 -21.99 -3.56 10.33
CA LYS A 303 -21.28 -3.85 11.58
C LYS A 303 -21.53 -5.24 12.13
N ASP A 304 -22.79 -5.69 12.11
CA ASP A 304 -23.19 -7.02 12.61
C ASP A 304 -22.61 -8.18 11.77
N LYS A 305 -22.26 -7.93 10.50
CA LYS A 305 -21.67 -8.91 9.59
C LYS A 305 -20.14 -8.86 9.53
N MET A 306 -19.51 -7.86 10.12
CA MET A 306 -18.05 -7.67 10.01
C MET A 306 -17.27 -8.87 10.54
N LYS A 307 -17.69 -9.44 11.67
CA LYS A 307 -17.01 -10.62 12.24
C LYS A 307 -17.18 -11.86 11.35
N GLU A 308 -18.38 -12.11 10.88
CA GLU A 308 -18.71 -13.26 10.00
C GLU A 308 -17.90 -13.19 8.69
N LEU A 309 -17.70 -11.98 8.17
CA LEU A 309 -17.02 -11.73 6.89
C LEU A 309 -15.52 -11.48 7.02
N GLY A 310 -14.92 -11.63 8.21
CA GLY A 310 -13.49 -11.52 8.45
C GLY A 310 -12.97 -10.08 8.59
N TYR A 311 -13.85 -9.13 8.93
CA TYR A 311 -13.49 -7.71 9.15
C TYR A 311 -13.50 -7.31 10.63
N GLU A 312 -13.38 -8.26 11.57
CA GLU A 312 -13.49 -7.98 13.00
C GLU A 312 -12.41 -6.99 13.51
N ASP A 313 -11.22 -6.98 12.93
CA ASP A 313 -10.13 -6.06 13.27
C ASP A 313 -10.51 -4.58 13.03
N TYR A 314 -11.50 -4.33 12.17
CA TYR A 314 -11.96 -2.96 11.84
C TYR A 314 -13.14 -2.50 12.68
N LEU A 315 -13.65 -3.31 13.60
CA LEU A 315 -14.75 -2.91 14.50
C LEU A 315 -14.41 -1.65 15.30
N THR A 316 -13.15 -1.52 15.74
CA THR A 316 -12.68 -0.33 16.47
C THR A 316 -12.68 0.96 15.63
N LYS A 317 -12.77 0.84 14.31
CA LYS A 317 -12.80 1.98 13.37
C LYS A 317 -14.19 2.58 13.20
N ILE A 318 -15.24 1.89 13.67
CA ILE A 318 -16.64 2.34 13.58
C ILE A 318 -17.24 2.76 14.93
N TRP A 319 -16.52 2.56 16.06
CA TRP A 319 -16.95 3.06 17.37
C TRP A 319 -16.59 4.55 17.54
N PHE A 320 -17.48 5.31 18.21
CA PHE A 320 -17.26 6.70 18.62
C PHE A 320 -16.36 6.79 19.85
#